data_c71471c34cfe6e68c11019f014dfa187
#
_entry.id   c71471c34cfe6e68c11019f014dfa187
#
_cell.length_a   1.000
_cell.length_b   1.000
_cell.length_c   1.000
_cell.angle_alpha   90.00
_cell.angle_beta   90.00
_cell.angle_gamma   90.00
#
_symmetry.space_group_name_H-M   'P 1'
#
loop_
_entity.id
_entity.type
_entity.pdbx_description
1 polymer ?
#
loop_
_entity_poly.entity_id
_entity_poly.type
_entity_poly.pdbx_seq_one_letter_code
_entity_poly.pdbx_strand_id
1 'polypeptide(L)'
;MGVHKMKVLMIGGTGLLGSAAAQIFVDRGNEIKTLALPPLPEGAPLPKEMEIVFQDANKLSDDEMVEMMKGYDMFVFATGVDERVEFPAPVYDYYYKYNIAPLERYLPLAKKAGMKGAVVCGSYFTWLAKERPDMKLTEKHPYIKSRLDQEKVCEKYSSPDFQVGVLELPYIFGTQPGRKPVWVILIEQLQRFEKMPCTLYSKGGTAMLTVRQVGEAMVGAAEQAYAAASKGEGKFRAYGISCYNYTWSKFLKIVYRAMDGIPDRKIIGVPKWTFQLFGLHMRKDYANRNVDSGIDPVGLAEIMDMNLFIPTDDCKELGCTPDDIE
;
A
#
# COMPACT_ATOMS: atom_id res chain seq x y z
N MET A 1 33.77 2.74 -0.69
CA MET A 1 33.16 2.14 0.50
C MET A 1 32.21 1.06 0.00
N GLY A 2 32.40 -0.21 0.41
CA GLY A 2 31.47 -1.27 0.03
C GLY A 2 30.07 -0.95 0.58
N VAL A 3 29.04 -1.15 -0.24
CA VAL A 3 27.65 -1.02 0.20
C VAL A 3 27.42 -2.06 1.31
N HIS A 4 26.96 -1.61 2.47
CA HIS A 4 26.65 -2.56 3.57
C HIS A 4 25.52 -3.49 3.12
N LYS A 5 25.77 -4.78 3.23
CA LYS A 5 24.75 -5.81 3.01
C LYS A 5 23.81 -5.84 4.21
N MET A 6 22.59 -5.38 4.03
CA MET A 6 21.57 -5.45 5.08
C MET A 6 20.97 -6.86 5.18
N LYS A 7 20.63 -7.24 6.41
CA LYS A 7 19.76 -8.38 6.69
C LYS A 7 18.35 -7.85 6.99
N VAL A 8 17.37 -8.28 6.22
CA VAL A 8 16.01 -7.77 6.29
C VAL A 8 15.04 -8.89 6.68
N LEU A 9 14.30 -8.68 7.75
CA LEU A 9 13.18 -9.54 8.12
C LEU A 9 11.87 -8.93 7.63
N MET A 10 11.09 -9.72 6.89
CA MET A 10 9.81 -9.27 6.32
C MET A 10 8.63 -10.05 6.91
N ILE A 11 7.51 -9.36 7.12
CA ILE A 11 6.18 -9.96 7.21
C ILE A 11 5.41 -9.53 5.96
N GLY A 12 4.97 -10.52 5.15
CA GLY A 12 4.33 -10.28 3.87
C GLY A 12 5.24 -10.37 2.63
N GLY A 13 6.48 -10.87 2.79
CA GLY A 13 7.45 -11.01 1.68
C GLY A 13 7.03 -11.96 0.56
N THR A 14 6.03 -12.81 0.77
CA THR A 14 5.46 -13.69 -0.27
C THR A 14 4.25 -13.06 -0.99
N GLY A 15 3.80 -11.89 -0.54
CA GLY A 15 2.70 -11.14 -1.16
C GLY A 15 3.14 -10.35 -2.38
N LEU A 16 2.16 -9.76 -3.10
CA LEU A 16 2.40 -8.99 -4.33
C LEU A 16 3.48 -7.92 -4.17
N LEU A 17 3.38 -7.08 -3.14
CA LEU A 17 4.31 -5.97 -2.92
C LEU A 17 5.62 -6.45 -2.29
N GLY A 18 5.50 -7.36 -1.31
CA GLY A 18 6.66 -7.88 -0.58
C GLY A 18 7.58 -8.72 -1.45
N SER A 19 7.06 -9.52 -2.38
CA SER A 19 7.89 -10.33 -3.29
C SER A 19 8.68 -9.47 -4.27
N ALA A 20 8.08 -8.37 -4.77
CA ALA A 20 8.78 -7.41 -5.61
C ALA A 20 9.92 -6.72 -4.85
N ALA A 21 9.67 -6.30 -3.61
CA ALA A 21 10.73 -5.73 -2.76
C ALA A 21 11.81 -6.76 -2.43
N ALA A 22 11.42 -8.00 -2.10
CA ALA A 22 12.36 -9.08 -1.79
C ALA A 22 13.32 -9.35 -2.96
N GLN A 23 12.81 -9.39 -4.20
CA GLN A 23 13.64 -9.56 -5.39
C GLN A 23 14.67 -8.41 -5.51
N ILE A 24 14.25 -7.16 -5.34
CA ILE A 24 15.15 -5.99 -5.46
C ILE A 24 16.17 -5.97 -4.32
N PHE A 25 15.79 -6.34 -3.08
CA PHE A 25 16.74 -6.51 -1.99
C PHE A 25 17.82 -7.53 -2.34
N VAL A 26 17.42 -8.71 -2.86
CA VAL A 26 18.35 -9.77 -3.29
C VAL A 26 19.25 -9.28 -4.41
N ASP A 27 18.70 -8.63 -5.43
CA ASP A 27 19.47 -8.09 -6.56
C ASP A 27 20.52 -7.05 -6.12
N ARG A 28 20.25 -6.32 -5.02
CA ARG A 28 21.20 -5.41 -4.37
C ARG A 28 22.15 -6.12 -3.38
N GLY A 29 22.06 -7.44 -3.29
CA GLY A 29 22.94 -8.29 -2.48
C GLY A 29 22.59 -8.38 -1.00
N ASN A 30 21.39 -7.96 -0.58
CA ASN A 30 20.90 -8.07 0.79
C ASN A 30 20.41 -9.49 1.10
N GLU A 31 20.39 -9.85 2.38
CA GLU A 31 19.82 -11.11 2.86
C GLU A 31 18.38 -10.90 3.32
N ILE A 32 17.46 -11.74 2.82
CA ILE A 32 16.03 -11.62 3.11
C ILE A 32 15.50 -12.88 3.79
N LYS A 33 14.83 -12.68 4.91
CA LYS A 33 13.98 -13.69 5.56
C LYS A 33 12.53 -13.18 5.60
N THR A 34 11.57 -14.04 5.33
CA THR A 34 10.15 -13.71 5.50
C THR A 34 9.42 -14.74 6.33
N LEU A 35 8.53 -14.26 7.21
CA LEU A 35 7.51 -15.10 7.84
C LEU A 35 6.30 -15.16 6.91
N ALA A 36 5.82 -16.35 6.62
CA ALA A 36 4.70 -16.58 5.71
C ALA A 36 3.75 -17.65 6.25
N LEU A 37 2.50 -17.56 5.84
CA LEU A 37 1.51 -18.61 6.05
C LEU A 37 1.38 -19.46 4.79
N PRO A 38 1.31 -20.81 4.92
CA PRO A 38 1.01 -21.68 3.79
C PRO A 38 -0.46 -21.57 3.36
N PRO A 39 -0.80 -21.89 2.09
CA PRO A 39 0.12 -22.23 1.00
C PRO A 39 0.77 -20.98 0.40
N LEU A 40 1.96 -21.15 -0.20
CA LEU A 40 2.54 -20.08 -1.03
C LEU A 40 1.66 -19.90 -2.28
N PRO A 41 1.60 -18.66 -2.83
CA PRO A 41 0.93 -18.42 -4.09
C PRO A 41 1.59 -19.26 -5.21
N GLU A 42 0.81 -20.11 -5.87
CA GLU A 42 1.30 -20.96 -6.94
C GLU A 42 1.84 -20.09 -8.10
N GLY A 43 3.06 -20.40 -8.55
CA GLY A 43 3.72 -19.66 -9.63
C GLY A 43 4.16 -18.24 -9.27
N ALA A 44 4.10 -17.82 -8.01
CA ALA A 44 4.58 -16.51 -7.60
C ALA A 44 6.11 -16.40 -7.83
N PRO A 45 6.59 -15.31 -8.43
CA PRO A 45 8.02 -15.08 -8.64
C PRO A 45 8.68 -14.68 -7.31
N LEU A 46 9.07 -15.69 -6.52
CA LEU A 46 9.79 -15.48 -5.27
C LEU A 46 11.29 -15.66 -5.50
N PRO A 47 12.14 -14.76 -4.97
CA PRO A 47 13.60 -14.94 -5.06
C PRO A 47 14.03 -16.25 -4.39
N LYS A 48 14.90 -17.02 -5.04
CA LYS A 48 15.39 -18.29 -4.52
C LYS A 48 16.25 -18.12 -3.26
N GLU A 49 16.89 -16.99 -3.14
CA GLU A 49 17.76 -16.60 -2.04
C GLU A 49 16.98 -16.13 -0.80
N MET A 50 15.66 -15.89 -0.94
CA MET A 50 14.82 -15.50 0.19
C MET A 50 14.55 -16.72 1.09
N GLU A 51 14.94 -16.63 2.33
CA GLU A 51 14.58 -17.62 3.35
C GLU A 51 13.10 -17.47 3.73
N ILE A 52 12.28 -18.48 3.51
CA ILE A 52 10.86 -18.51 3.86
C ILE A 52 10.65 -19.39 5.07
N VAL A 53 10.16 -18.81 6.17
CA VAL A 53 9.81 -19.52 7.39
C VAL A 53 8.27 -19.59 7.48
N PHE A 54 7.73 -20.81 7.46
CA PHE A 54 6.29 -21.04 7.61
C PHE A 54 5.90 -20.92 9.08
N GLN A 55 5.65 -19.70 9.50
CA GLN A 55 5.28 -19.35 10.86
C GLN A 55 4.25 -18.23 10.88
N ASP A 56 3.20 -18.40 11.68
CA ASP A 56 2.28 -17.31 11.99
C ASP A 56 2.93 -16.36 13.00
N ALA A 57 3.32 -15.18 12.55
CA ALA A 57 3.95 -14.17 13.39
C ALA A 57 3.08 -13.78 14.61
N ASN A 58 1.75 -13.88 14.50
CA ASN A 58 0.84 -13.55 15.59
C ASN A 58 0.80 -14.63 16.68
N LYS A 59 1.29 -15.83 16.41
CA LYS A 59 1.34 -16.95 17.36
C LYS A 59 2.66 -17.05 18.11
N LEU A 60 3.71 -16.37 17.64
CA LEU A 60 4.96 -16.27 18.37
C LEU A 60 4.77 -15.46 19.63
N SER A 61 5.39 -15.86 20.72
CA SER A 61 5.57 -15.00 21.91
C SER A 61 6.48 -13.80 21.59
N ASP A 62 6.50 -12.80 22.44
CA ASP A 62 7.37 -11.63 22.24
C ASP A 62 8.85 -11.98 22.28
N ASP A 63 9.24 -12.92 23.15
CA ASP A 63 10.63 -13.38 23.23
C ASP A 63 11.04 -14.18 21.98
N GLU A 64 10.18 -15.07 21.47
CA GLU A 64 10.43 -15.77 20.21
C GLU A 64 10.53 -14.80 19.03
N MET A 65 9.70 -13.74 19.00
CA MET A 65 9.77 -12.73 17.96
C MET A 65 11.06 -11.92 18.06
N VAL A 66 11.51 -11.54 19.25
CA VAL A 66 12.81 -10.87 19.45
C VAL A 66 13.96 -11.76 18.97
N GLU A 67 13.96 -13.06 19.31
CA GLU A 67 14.97 -13.99 18.82
C GLU A 67 14.96 -14.10 17.29
N MET A 68 13.77 -14.11 16.66
CA MET A 68 13.62 -14.11 15.20
C MET A 68 14.17 -12.85 14.55
N MET A 69 14.08 -11.71 15.24
CA MET A 69 14.53 -10.39 14.78
C MET A 69 16.02 -10.13 15.03
N LYS A 70 16.65 -10.84 15.98
CA LYS A 70 18.08 -10.66 16.32
C LYS A 70 18.99 -10.89 15.12
N GLY A 71 19.95 -9.99 14.94
CA GLY A 71 20.93 -10.06 13.84
C GLY A 71 20.40 -9.58 12.49
N TYR A 72 19.16 -9.10 12.45
CA TYR A 72 18.60 -8.38 11.29
C TYR A 72 18.74 -6.87 11.49
N ASP A 73 18.98 -6.16 10.39
CA ASP A 73 19.17 -4.72 10.38
C ASP A 73 17.84 -3.97 10.24
N MET A 74 16.94 -4.47 9.39
CA MET A 74 15.69 -3.80 9.03
C MET A 74 14.49 -4.74 9.12
N PHE A 75 13.36 -4.16 9.53
CA PHE A 75 12.06 -4.83 9.52
C PHE A 75 11.18 -4.28 8.41
N VAL A 76 10.52 -5.13 7.62
CA VAL A 76 9.55 -4.72 6.60
C VAL A 76 8.19 -5.32 6.91
N PHE A 77 7.18 -4.45 7.05
CA PHE A 77 5.80 -4.84 7.26
C PHE A 77 4.98 -4.52 6.01
N ALA A 78 4.84 -5.53 5.13
CA ALA A 78 4.18 -5.45 3.84
C ALA A 78 2.86 -6.26 3.80
N THR A 79 2.14 -6.28 4.90
CA THR A 79 0.85 -6.98 5.04
C THR A 79 -0.21 -6.04 5.62
N GLY A 80 -1.45 -6.48 5.61
CA GLY A 80 -2.59 -5.74 6.13
C GLY A 80 -3.83 -5.94 5.28
N VAL A 81 -4.88 -5.23 5.64
CA VAL A 81 -6.16 -5.21 4.91
C VAL A 81 -6.43 -3.80 4.37
N ASP A 82 -7.00 -3.74 3.18
CA ASP A 82 -7.37 -2.48 2.53
C ASP A 82 -8.88 -2.20 2.60
N GLU A 83 -9.30 -1.08 2.04
CA GLU A 83 -10.67 -0.59 2.04
C GLU A 83 -11.68 -1.46 1.30
N ARG A 84 -11.21 -2.42 0.50
CA ARG A 84 -12.06 -3.31 -0.32
C ARG A 84 -12.53 -4.53 0.45
N VAL A 85 -11.92 -4.80 1.60
CA VAL A 85 -12.33 -5.92 2.44
C VAL A 85 -13.52 -5.50 3.27
N GLU A 86 -14.65 -6.17 3.04
CA GLU A 86 -15.88 -5.95 3.81
C GLU A 86 -15.82 -6.75 5.12
N PHE A 87 -16.15 -6.09 6.21
CA PHE A 87 -16.24 -6.69 7.54
C PHE A 87 -17.58 -6.34 8.19
N PRO A 88 -18.02 -7.10 9.21
CA PRO A 88 -19.13 -6.66 10.07
C PRO A 88 -18.84 -5.29 10.72
N ALA A 89 -19.89 -4.52 10.97
CA ALA A 89 -19.74 -3.25 11.70
C ALA A 89 -19.42 -3.51 13.20
N PRO A 90 -18.54 -2.70 13.81
CA PRO A 90 -17.81 -1.56 13.24
C PRO A 90 -16.50 -2.02 12.55
N VAL A 91 -16.33 -1.65 11.29
CA VAL A 91 -15.18 -2.11 10.46
C VAL A 91 -13.82 -1.62 10.98
N TYR A 92 -13.79 -0.52 11.72
CA TYR A 92 -12.54 0.03 12.27
C TYR A 92 -11.79 -0.98 13.15
N ASP A 93 -12.49 -1.80 13.93
CA ASP A 93 -11.88 -2.78 14.83
C ASP A 93 -11.07 -3.84 14.05
N TYR A 94 -11.51 -4.18 12.85
CA TYR A 94 -10.77 -5.09 11.97
C TYR A 94 -9.54 -4.41 11.38
N TYR A 95 -9.63 -3.13 10.98
CA TYR A 95 -8.46 -2.37 10.53
C TYR A 95 -7.46 -2.18 11.67
N TYR A 96 -7.91 -1.91 12.89
CA TYR A 96 -7.04 -1.86 14.05
C TYR A 96 -6.30 -3.19 14.22
N LYS A 97 -7.05 -4.30 14.23
CA LYS A 97 -6.52 -5.65 14.42
C LYS A 97 -5.45 -6.05 13.39
N TYR A 98 -5.65 -5.69 12.12
CA TYR A 98 -4.78 -6.16 11.04
C TYR A 98 -3.71 -5.15 10.61
N ASN A 99 -3.94 -3.85 10.80
CA ASN A 99 -3.04 -2.81 10.31
C ASN A 99 -2.30 -2.08 11.45
N ILE A 100 -2.87 -1.98 12.65
CA ILE A 100 -2.33 -1.15 13.74
C ILE A 100 -1.73 -2.01 14.85
N ALA A 101 -2.51 -2.90 15.44
CA ALA A 101 -2.08 -3.73 16.56
C ALA A 101 -0.79 -4.53 16.29
N PRO A 102 -0.56 -5.10 15.09
CA PRO A 102 0.71 -5.74 14.78
C PRO A 102 1.91 -4.80 14.89
N LEU A 103 1.78 -3.54 14.47
CA LEU A 103 2.87 -2.57 14.55
C LEU A 103 3.11 -2.09 15.99
N GLU A 104 2.07 -1.92 16.78
CA GLU A 104 2.21 -1.63 18.22
C GLU A 104 3.01 -2.72 18.93
N ARG A 105 2.94 -3.96 18.43
CA ARG A 105 3.68 -5.09 18.96
C ARG A 105 5.07 -5.22 18.35
N TYR A 106 5.19 -5.18 17.03
CA TYR A 106 6.45 -5.55 16.36
C TYR A 106 7.49 -4.43 16.38
N LEU A 107 7.11 -3.16 16.29
CA LEU A 107 8.09 -2.07 16.28
C LEU A 107 8.94 -1.99 17.56
N PRO A 108 8.36 -2.04 18.78
CA PRO A 108 9.18 -2.08 19.99
C PRO A 108 10.01 -3.36 20.11
N LEU A 109 9.54 -4.51 19.61
CA LEU A 109 10.32 -5.75 19.61
C LEU A 109 11.50 -5.67 18.63
N ALA A 110 11.30 -5.10 17.43
CA ALA A 110 12.37 -4.85 16.48
C ALA A 110 13.46 -3.94 17.05
N LYS A 111 13.05 -2.87 17.73
CA LYS A 111 13.98 -1.98 18.43
C LYS A 111 14.71 -2.72 19.56
N LYS A 112 14.02 -3.51 20.38
CA LYS A 112 14.61 -4.35 21.45
C LYS A 112 15.62 -5.36 20.89
N ALA A 113 15.36 -5.90 19.68
CA ALA A 113 16.27 -6.82 18.99
C ALA A 113 17.51 -6.14 18.41
N GLY A 114 17.60 -4.80 18.40
CA GLY A 114 18.74 -4.02 17.91
C GLY A 114 18.67 -3.64 16.43
N MET A 115 17.52 -3.82 15.78
CA MET A 115 17.29 -3.33 14.42
C MET A 115 17.43 -1.82 14.31
N LYS A 116 17.76 -1.32 13.13
CA LYS A 116 17.96 0.10 12.84
C LYS A 116 16.69 0.81 12.36
N GLY A 117 15.68 0.06 11.95
CA GLY A 117 14.43 0.68 11.54
C GLY A 117 13.42 -0.29 10.95
N ALA A 118 12.33 0.30 10.46
CA ALA A 118 11.28 -0.42 9.77
C ALA A 118 10.74 0.34 8.56
N VAL A 119 10.23 -0.42 7.58
CA VAL A 119 9.43 0.12 6.46
C VAL A 119 8.04 -0.50 6.52
N VAL A 120 7.02 0.34 6.42
CA VAL A 120 5.61 -0.05 6.56
C VAL A 120 4.83 0.38 5.33
N CYS A 121 4.02 -0.53 4.78
CA CYS A 121 3.06 -0.20 3.72
C CYS A 121 1.86 0.54 4.32
N GLY A 122 1.74 1.81 3.99
CA GLY A 122 0.63 2.70 4.32
C GLY A 122 -0.33 2.90 3.15
N SER A 123 -1.01 4.05 3.12
CA SER A 123 -1.98 4.40 2.09
C SER A 123 -1.93 5.89 1.77
N TYR A 124 -2.01 6.27 0.51
CA TYR A 124 -2.05 7.65 0.05
C TYR A 124 -3.25 8.46 0.56
N PHE A 125 -4.24 7.80 1.12
CA PHE A 125 -5.35 8.49 1.81
C PHE A 125 -4.89 9.24 3.06
N THR A 126 -3.76 8.83 3.67
CA THR A 126 -3.17 9.59 4.79
C THR A 126 -2.53 10.88 4.30
N TRP A 127 -1.84 10.83 3.15
CA TRP A 127 -1.35 12.03 2.47
C TRP A 127 -2.50 12.99 2.19
N LEU A 128 -3.60 12.51 1.57
CA LEU A 128 -4.78 13.33 1.30
C LEU A 128 -5.39 13.92 2.57
N ALA A 129 -5.50 13.16 3.64
CA ALA A 129 -6.08 13.64 4.89
C ALA A 129 -5.25 14.74 5.55
N LYS A 130 -3.91 14.70 5.37
CA LYS A 130 -2.98 15.73 5.85
C LYS A 130 -3.04 17.00 4.97
N GLU A 131 -3.12 16.84 3.65
CA GLU A 131 -3.22 17.96 2.71
C GLU A 131 -4.59 18.65 2.71
N ARG A 132 -5.65 17.89 3.04
CA ARG A 132 -7.04 18.39 3.00
C ARG A 132 -7.77 18.15 4.32
N PRO A 133 -7.31 18.78 5.42
CA PRO A 133 -7.96 18.68 6.73
C PRO A 133 -9.41 19.21 6.73
N ASP A 134 -9.71 20.12 5.80
CA ASP A 134 -11.06 20.67 5.57
C ASP A 134 -12.08 19.58 5.19
N MET A 135 -11.65 18.50 4.55
CA MET A 135 -12.53 17.40 4.14
C MET A 135 -12.94 16.49 5.30
N LYS A 136 -12.27 16.56 6.45
CA LYS A 136 -12.54 15.72 7.65
C LYS A 136 -12.64 14.22 7.32
N LEU A 137 -11.70 13.73 6.52
CA LEU A 137 -11.74 12.38 5.96
C LEU A 137 -11.70 11.29 7.03
N THR A 138 -10.97 11.51 8.11
CA THR A 138 -10.87 10.56 9.22
C THR A 138 -12.16 10.43 10.05
N GLU A 139 -13.04 11.44 10.01
CA GLU A 139 -14.35 11.37 10.66
C GLU A 139 -15.36 10.58 9.81
N LYS A 140 -15.19 10.58 8.48
CA LYS A 140 -16.11 9.98 7.52
C LYS A 140 -15.73 8.56 7.09
N HIS A 141 -14.43 8.22 7.14
CA HIS A 141 -13.88 7.02 6.55
C HIS A 141 -13.04 6.22 7.56
N PRO A 142 -13.57 5.12 8.11
CA PRO A 142 -12.85 4.27 9.08
C PRO A 142 -11.49 3.78 8.59
N TYR A 143 -11.38 3.47 7.31
CA TYR A 143 -10.10 3.06 6.71
C TYR A 143 -9.06 4.18 6.76
N ILE A 144 -9.42 5.39 6.33
CA ILE A 144 -8.49 6.54 6.34
C ILE A 144 -8.04 6.84 7.77
N LYS A 145 -8.99 6.81 8.72
CA LYS A 145 -8.68 6.94 10.14
C LYS A 145 -7.66 5.90 10.60
N SER A 146 -7.88 4.63 10.26
CA SER A 146 -6.99 3.54 10.69
C SER A 146 -5.58 3.69 10.12
N ARG A 147 -5.45 4.15 8.86
CA ARG A 147 -4.14 4.36 8.24
C ARG A 147 -3.39 5.54 8.87
N LEU A 148 -4.09 6.62 9.22
CA LEU A 148 -3.48 7.72 9.95
C LEU A 148 -3.08 7.30 11.38
N ASP A 149 -3.90 6.50 12.06
CA ASP A 149 -3.56 5.97 13.38
C ASP A 149 -2.37 4.97 13.32
N GLN A 150 -2.23 4.22 12.21
CA GLN A 150 -1.05 3.41 11.90
C GLN A 150 0.23 4.27 11.82
N GLU A 151 0.18 5.42 11.13
CA GLU A 151 1.31 6.35 11.07
C GLU A 151 1.70 6.90 12.44
N LYS A 152 0.72 7.25 13.28
CA LYS A 152 0.99 7.72 14.65
C LYS A 152 1.72 6.66 15.49
N VAL A 153 1.39 5.38 15.31
CA VAL A 153 2.12 4.28 15.96
C VAL A 153 3.55 4.21 15.45
N CYS A 154 3.75 4.34 14.15
CA CYS A 154 5.09 4.38 13.55
C CYS A 154 5.92 5.56 14.07
N GLU A 155 5.33 6.74 14.16
CA GLU A 155 5.96 7.94 14.71
C GLU A 155 6.33 7.74 16.20
N LYS A 156 5.41 7.20 17.00
CA LYS A 156 5.62 6.93 18.44
C LYS A 156 6.87 6.07 18.71
N TYR A 157 7.13 5.07 17.86
CA TYR A 157 8.25 4.16 18.08
C TYR A 157 9.55 4.57 17.36
N SER A 158 9.49 5.61 16.52
CA SER A 158 10.69 6.16 15.88
C SER A 158 11.59 6.87 16.88
N SER A 159 12.89 6.82 16.63
CA SER A 159 13.91 7.46 17.48
C SER A 159 15.19 7.66 16.67
N PRO A 160 16.19 8.42 17.21
CA PRO A 160 17.45 8.64 16.49
C PRO A 160 18.20 7.37 16.09
N ASP A 161 18.03 6.28 16.83
CA ASP A 161 18.66 4.96 16.61
C ASP A 161 17.74 3.95 15.89
N PHE A 162 16.46 4.32 15.62
CA PHE A 162 15.46 3.47 14.98
C PHE A 162 14.49 4.29 14.12
N GLN A 163 14.72 4.33 12.81
CA GLN A 163 13.85 5.07 11.89
C GLN A 163 12.70 4.20 11.38
N VAL A 164 11.48 4.75 11.38
CA VAL A 164 10.34 4.10 10.72
C VAL A 164 9.91 4.93 9.51
N GLY A 165 9.93 4.30 8.33
CA GLY A 165 9.42 4.85 7.08
C GLY A 165 8.04 4.26 6.76
N VAL A 166 7.06 5.10 6.47
CA VAL A 166 5.74 4.67 5.96
C VAL A 166 5.60 5.09 4.52
N LEU A 167 5.30 4.15 3.64
CA LEU A 167 5.02 4.42 2.23
C LEU A 167 3.52 4.66 2.05
N GLU A 168 3.12 5.86 1.70
CA GLU A 168 1.73 6.25 1.43
C GLU A 168 1.36 5.84 -0.01
N LEU A 169 1.08 4.56 -0.16
CA LEU A 169 0.91 3.90 -1.45
C LEU A 169 -0.41 4.25 -2.12
N PRO A 170 -0.39 4.71 -3.38
CA PRO A 170 -1.58 5.02 -4.18
C PRO A 170 -2.10 3.80 -4.95
N TYR A 171 -2.69 4.02 -6.13
CA TYR A 171 -3.05 2.95 -7.05
C TYR A 171 -1.82 2.21 -7.58
N ILE A 172 -1.82 0.88 -7.46
CA ILE A 172 -0.67 0.03 -7.79
C ILE A 172 -1.02 -0.88 -8.96
N PHE A 173 -0.18 -0.85 -10.00
CA PHE A 173 -0.28 -1.75 -11.16
C PHE A 173 0.64 -2.94 -10.98
N GLY A 174 0.10 -4.12 -11.16
CA GLY A 174 0.84 -5.35 -11.16
C GLY A 174 -0.06 -6.54 -10.88
N THR A 175 0.47 -7.72 -11.14
CA THR A 175 -0.21 -8.99 -10.93
C THR A 175 0.73 -9.96 -10.22
N GLN A 176 0.14 -10.89 -9.51
CA GLN A 176 0.85 -12.05 -8.98
C GLN A 176 0.03 -13.30 -9.32
N PRO A 177 0.63 -14.36 -9.86
CA PRO A 177 -0.05 -15.62 -10.07
C PRO A 177 -0.78 -16.09 -8.82
N GLY A 178 -1.97 -16.66 -8.99
CA GLY A 178 -2.80 -17.13 -7.89
C GLY A 178 -3.55 -16.03 -7.11
N ARG A 179 -3.40 -14.75 -7.46
CA ARG A 179 -4.14 -13.64 -6.84
C ARG A 179 -4.94 -12.85 -7.89
N LYS A 180 -6.21 -12.58 -7.60
CA LYS A 180 -7.04 -11.71 -8.44
C LYS A 180 -6.54 -10.26 -8.31
N PRO A 181 -6.06 -9.62 -9.41
CA PRO A 181 -5.63 -8.23 -9.35
C PRO A 181 -6.80 -7.28 -9.03
N VAL A 182 -6.50 -6.17 -8.36
CA VAL A 182 -7.45 -5.06 -8.11
C VAL A 182 -8.15 -4.62 -9.39
N TRP A 183 -7.41 -4.56 -10.48
CA TRP A 183 -7.83 -4.07 -11.79
C TRP A 183 -8.93 -4.89 -12.44
N VAL A 184 -9.10 -6.15 -12.07
CA VAL A 184 -10.18 -7.00 -12.61
C VAL A 184 -11.54 -6.39 -12.30
N ILE A 185 -11.73 -5.81 -11.11
CA ILE A 185 -13.00 -5.16 -10.75
C ILE A 185 -13.27 -3.96 -11.67
N LEU A 186 -12.23 -3.14 -11.93
CA LEU A 186 -12.35 -2.01 -12.85
C LEU A 186 -12.65 -2.49 -14.27
N ILE A 187 -11.92 -3.50 -14.77
CA ILE A 187 -12.11 -4.06 -16.10
C ILE A 187 -13.54 -4.59 -16.27
N GLU A 188 -14.04 -5.37 -15.30
CA GLU A 188 -15.42 -5.87 -15.29
C GLU A 188 -16.46 -4.75 -15.33
N GLN A 189 -16.17 -3.62 -14.67
CA GLN A 189 -17.03 -2.42 -14.75
C GLN A 189 -16.96 -1.76 -16.12
N LEU A 190 -15.77 -1.62 -16.70
CA LEU A 190 -15.58 -1.01 -18.02
C LEU A 190 -16.22 -1.82 -19.13
N GLN A 191 -16.21 -3.14 -19.06
CA GLN A 191 -16.87 -4.04 -20.01
C GLN A 191 -18.38 -3.80 -20.08
N ARG A 192 -19.02 -3.33 -19.00
CA ARG A 192 -20.46 -2.96 -19.04
C ARG A 192 -20.75 -1.79 -19.99
N PHE A 193 -19.75 -0.96 -20.27
CA PHE A 193 -19.87 0.15 -21.20
C PHE A 193 -19.47 -0.21 -22.66
N GLU A 194 -19.03 -1.45 -22.93
CA GLU A 194 -18.50 -1.87 -24.23
C GLU A 194 -19.47 -1.57 -25.39
N LYS A 195 -20.77 -1.84 -25.18
CA LYS A 195 -21.82 -1.59 -26.18
C LYS A 195 -22.29 -0.13 -26.24
N MET A 196 -21.81 0.73 -25.35
CA MET A 196 -22.18 2.14 -25.33
C MET A 196 -21.19 2.96 -26.18
N PRO A 197 -21.62 4.07 -26.79
CA PRO A 197 -20.73 4.92 -27.60
C PRO A 197 -19.68 5.67 -26.77
N CYS A 198 -19.79 5.68 -25.45
CA CYS A 198 -18.88 6.35 -24.52
C CYS A 198 -18.90 5.68 -23.17
N THR A 199 -17.89 5.97 -22.35
CA THR A 199 -17.83 5.57 -20.95
C THR A 199 -18.06 6.79 -20.06
N LEU A 200 -18.95 6.65 -19.07
CA LEU A 200 -19.21 7.67 -18.07
C LEU A 200 -18.35 7.39 -16.84
N TYR A 201 -17.58 8.39 -16.39
CA TYR A 201 -16.70 8.22 -15.24
C TYR A 201 -16.50 9.52 -14.46
N SER A 202 -15.76 9.49 -13.35
CA SER A 202 -15.42 10.68 -12.57
C SER A 202 -14.50 11.63 -13.33
N LYS A 203 -14.51 12.92 -12.96
CA LYS A 203 -13.70 13.96 -13.60
C LYS A 203 -12.28 14.07 -13.06
N GLY A 204 -12.05 13.59 -11.85
CA GLY A 204 -10.75 13.71 -11.18
C GLY A 204 -9.66 12.83 -11.77
N GLY A 205 -8.71 12.50 -10.93
CA GLY A 205 -7.57 11.66 -11.27
C GLY A 205 -6.90 11.10 -10.02
N THR A 206 -5.89 10.28 -10.22
CA THR A 206 -5.19 9.66 -9.09
C THR A 206 -3.70 9.49 -9.37
N ALA A 207 -2.94 9.41 -8.28
CA ALA A 207 -1.55 8.99 -8.28
C ALA A 207 -1.44 7.48 -8.51
N MET A 208 -0.38 7.04 -9.17
CA MET A 208 -0.18 5.65 -9.59
C MET A 208 1.30 5.27 -9.58
N LEU A 209 1.57 3.96 -9.41
CA LEU A 209 2.88 3.36 -9.63
C LEU A 209 2.75 1.85 -9.92
N THR A 210 3.84 1.24 -10.38
CA THR A 210 3.89 -0.21 -10.60
C THR A 210 4.35 -0.96 -9.35
N VAL A 211 4.06 -2.25 -9.28
CA VAL A 211 4.54 -3.14 -8.21
C VAL A 211 6.07 -3.12 -8.11
N ARG A 212 6.79 -3.02 -9.24
CA ARG A 212 8.24 -2.89 -9.26
C ARG A 212 8.68 -1.60 -8.54
N GLN A 213 8.03 -0.47 -8.85
CA GLN A 213 8.33 0.82 -8.21
C GLN A 213 7.99 0.83 -6.71
N VAL A 214 6.95 0.10 -6.28
CA VAL A 214 6.71 -0.13 -4.84
C VAL A 214 7.88 -0.86 -4.20
N GLY A 215 8.40 -1.89 -4.85
CA GLY A 215 9.58 -2.63 -4.39
C GLY A 215 10.81 -1.73 -4.28
N GLU A 216 11.07 -0.90 -5.30
CA GLU A 216 12.17 0.08 -5.30
C GLU A 216 12.03 1.08 -4.15
N ALA A 217 10.81 1.60 -3.93
CA ALA A 217 10.52 2.52 -2.82
C ALA A 217 10.74 1.86 -1.44
N MET A 218 10.32 0.59 -1.26
CA MET A 218 10.56 -0.14 -0.01
C MET A 218 12.06 -0.29 0.27
N VAL A 219 12.84 -0.66 -0.74
CA VAL A 219 14.28 -0.83 -0.61
C VAL A 219 14.94 0.50 -0.32
N GLY A 220 14.62 1.56 -1.08
CA GLY A 220 15.16 2.90 -0.85
C GLY A 220 14.85 3.43 0.54
N ALA A 221 13.61 3.24 1.02
CA ALA A 221 13.22 3.65 2.38
C ALA A 221 13.99 2.87 3.46
N ALA A 222 14.23 1.57 3.25
CA ALA A 222 15.03 0.76 4.17
C ALA A 222 16.50 1.20 4.21
N GLU A 223 17.11 1.46 3.04
CA GLU A 223 18.48 1.96 2.93
C GLU A 223 18.64 3.33 3.62
N GLN A 224 17.69 4.25 3.41
CA GLN A 224 17.70 5.55 4.08
C GLN A 224 17.51 5.43 5.60
N ALA A 225 16.58 4.57 6.04
CA ALA A 225 16.33 4.35 7.46
C ALA A 225 17.55 3.76 8.15
N TYR A 226 18.18 2.75 7.55
CA TYR A 226 19.41 2.16 8.06
C TYR A 226 20.54 3.19 8.17
N ALA A 227 20.73 3.99 7.11
CA ALA A 227 21.80 4.99 7.08
C ALA A 227 21.58 6.10 8.12
N ALA A 228 20.37 6.60 8.28
CA ALA A 228 20.03 7.62 9.26
C ALA A 228 20.18 7.12 10.70
N ALA A 229 19.57 5.97 11.02
CA ALA A 229 19.65 5.40 12.37
C ALA A 229 21.07 4.98 12.76
N SER A 230 21.91 4.54 11.81
CA SER A 230 23.30 4.22 12.06
C SER A 230 24.15 5.44 12.45
N LYS A 231 23.68 6.64 12.07
CA LYS A 231 24.30 7.93 12.47
C LYS A 231 23.67 8.55 13.72
N GLY A 232 22.60 7.95 14.24
CA GLY A 232 21.80 8.56 15.31
C GLY A 232 20.91 9.72 14.84
N GLU A 233 20.55 9.75 13.55
CA GLU A 233 19.72 10.77 12.89
C GLU A 233 18.33 10.24 12.50
N GLY A 234 17.99 9.03 12.93
CA GLY A 234 16.71 8.40 12.64
C GLY A 234 15.51 9.21 13.12
N LYS A 235 14.41 9.11 12.40
CA LYS A 235 13.14 9.78 12.72
C LYS A 235 11.98 9.08 12.01
N PHE A 236 10.76 9.47 12.31
CA PHE A 236 9.61 9.10 11.50
C PHE A 236 9.65 9.81 10.15
N ARG A 237 9.36 9.07 9.08
CA ARG A 237 9.15 9.63 7.74
C ARG A 237 7.93 8.97 7.08
N ALA A 238 6.97 9.79 6.65
CA ALA A 238 5.94 9.38 5.70
C ALA A 238 6.36 9.84 4.31
N TYR A 239 6.29 8.95 3.33
CA TYR A 239 6.64 9.21 1.94
C TYR A 239 5.39 9.14 1.09
N GLY A 240 5.01 10.26 0.48
CA GLY A 240 3.93 10.33 -0.50
C GLY A 240 4.40 9.76 -1.84
N ILE A 241 4.08 8.50 -2.10
CA ILE A 241 4.65 7.79 -3.24
C ILE A 241 3.81 7.95 -4.50
N SER A 242 4.40 8.49 -5.58
CA SER A 242 3.79 8.56 -6.91
C SER A 242 4.85 8.59 -7.99
N CYS A 243 4.71 7.74 -9.01
CA CYS A 243 5.51 7.85 -10.23
C CYS A 243 4.71 8.45 -11.40
N TYR A 244 3.38 8.29 -11.37
CA TYR A 244 2.48 8.79 -12.40
C TYR A 244 1.25 9.44 -11.79
N ASN A 245 0.82 10.57 -12.36
CA ASN A 245 -0.38 11.29 -11.97
C ASN A 245 -1.27 11.43 -13.21
N TYR A 246 -2.35 10.63 -13.29
CA TYR A 246 -3.24 10.63 -14.44
C TYR A 246 -4.67 10.99 -14.05
N THR A 247 -5.30 11.82 -14.89
CA THR A 247 -6.75 11.97 -14.84
C THR A 247 -7.41 10.63 -15.16
N TRP A 248 -8.60 10.37 -14.59
CA TRP A 248 -9.35 9.17 -14.93
C TRP A 248 -9.57 9.02 -16.44
N SER A 249 -9.82 10.15 -17.14
CA SER A 249 -9.98 10.13 -18.59
C SER A 249 -8.73 9.62 -19.32
N LYS A 250 -7.53 10.10 -18.95
CA LYS A 250 -6.28 9.61 -19.58
C LYS A 250 -6.08 8.13 -19.25
N PHE A 251 -6.21 7.77 -17.98
CA PHE A 251 -6.01 6.40 -17.51
C PHE A 251 -6.95 5.39 -18.19
N LEU A 252 -8.25 5.69 -18.26
CA LEU A 252 -9.22 4.79 -18.88
C LEU A 252 -8.99 4.61 -20.38
N LYS A 253 -8.49 5.62 -21.07
CA LYS A 253 -8.09 5.48 -22.50
C LYS A 253 -6.93 4.48 -22.67
N ILE A 254 -5.95 4.52 -21.77
CA ILE A 254 -4.84 3.54 -21.77
C ILE A 254 -5.41 2.13 -21.54
N VAL A 255 -6.29 1.97 -20.55
CA VAL A 255 -6.93 0.68 -20.25
C VAL A 255 -7.72 0.14 -21.43
N TYR A 256 -8.55 0.96 -22.08
CA TYR A 256 -9.32 0.54 -23.28
C TYR A 256 -8.42 0.18 -24.47
N ARG A 257 -7.32 0.90 -24.65
CA ARG A 257 -6.33 0.55 -25.67
C ARG A 257 -5.76 -0.84 -25.43
N ALA A 258 -5.41 -1.14 -24.17
CA ALA A 258 -4.84 -2.42 -23.80
C ALA A 258 -5.86 -3.58 -23.84
N MET A 259 -7.14 -3.32 -23.50
CA MET A 259 -8.18 -4.35 -23.50
C MET A 259 -8.66 -4.71 -24.91
N ASP A 260 -9.08 -3.69 -25.66
CA ASP A 260 -9.90 -3.89 -26.87
C ASP A 260 -9.25 -3.29 -28.13
N GLY A 261 -8.05 -2.71 -28.02
CA GLY A 261 -7.41 -1.99 -29.11
C GLY A 261 -8.19 -0.72 -29.54
N ILE A 262 -9.02 -0.15 -28.63
CA ILE A 262 -9.82 1.06 -28.90
C ILE A 262 -9.09 2.28 -28.31
N PRO A 263 -8.17 2.93 -29.06
CA PRO A 263 -7.32 3.99 -28.51
C PRO A 263 -8.09 5.26 -28.17
N ASP A 264 -9.20 5.53 -28.88
CA ASP A 264 -9.94 6.78 -28.82
C ASP A 264 -11.33 6.66 -28.17
N ARG A 265 -11.45 5.75 -27.20
CA ARG A 265 -12.69 5.62 -26.41
C ARG A 265 -13.07 6.96 -25.81
N LYS A 266 -14.27 7.44 -26.12
CA LYS A 266 -14.80 8.68 -25.54
C LYS A 266 -15.11 8.47 -24.06
N ILE A 267 -14.41 9.19 -23.18
CA ILE A 267 -14.66 9.21 -21.74
C ILE A 267 -15.36 10.53 -21.43
N ILE A 268 -16.53 10.46 -20.82
CA ILE A 268 -17.31 11.64 -20.42
C ILE A 268 -17.30 11.75 -18.90
N GLY A 269 -16.72 12.83 -18.39
CA GLY A 269 -16.74 13.16 -16.97
C GLY A 269 -18.16 13.58 -16.54
N VAL A 270 -18.75 12.81 -15.62
CA VAL A 270 -20.07 13.13 -15.07
C VAL A 270 -19.94 13.90 -13.75
N PRO A 271 -20.95 14.70 -13.37
CA PRO A 271 -20.94 15.40 -12.08
C PRO A 271 -20.88 14.44 -10.90
N LYS A 272 -20.17 14.80 -9.81
CA LYS A 272 -20.00 13.96 -8.62
C LYS A 272 -21.30 13.46 -7.99
N TRP A 273 -22.38 14.22 -8.09
CA TRP A 273 -23.68 13.81 -7.53
C TRP A 273 -24.22 12.51 -8.13
N THR A 274 -23.85 12.17 -9.37
CA THR A 274 -24.25 10.90 -10.01
C THR A 274 -23.61 9.70 -9.27
N PHE A 275 -22.33 9.80 -8.89
CA PHE A 275 -21.66 8.81 -8.07
C PHE A 275 -22.15 8.80 -6.63
N GLN A 276 -22.53 9.98 -6.10
CA GLN A 276 -23.12 10.06 -4.75
C GLN A 276 -24.46 9.33 -4.68
N LEU A 277 -25.31 9.44 -5.71
CA LEU A 277 -26.56 8.67 -5.78
C LEU A 277 -26.30 7.16 -5.81
N PHE A 278 -25.32 6.73 -6.58
CA PHE A 278 -24.90 5.32 -6.57
C PHE A 278 -24.34 4.91 -5.20
N GLY A 279 -23.55 5.77 -4.58
CA GLY A 279 -23.04 5.58 -3.22
C GLY A 279 -24.11 5.42 -2.16
N LEU A 280 -25.23 6.16 -2.28
CA LEU A 280 -26.39 5.99 -1.39
C LEU A 280 -27.02 4.59 -1.54
N HIS A 281 -27.08 4.06 -2.77
CA HIS A 281 -27.55 2.71 -3.01
C HIS A 281 -26.61 1.66 -2.39
N MET A 282 -25.30 1.82 -2.58
CA MET A 282 -24.30 0.94 -1.96
C MET A 282 -24.37 0.97 -0.43
N ARG A 283 -24.52 2.15 0.16
CA ARG A 283 -24.66 2.33 1.61
C ARG A 283 -25.85 1.53 2.16
N LYS A 284 -26.98 1.56 1.44
CA LYS A 284 -28.16 0.75 1.80
C LYS A 284 -27.91 -0.74 1.66
N ASP A 285 -27.20 -1.16 0.61
CA ASP A 285 -26.85 -2.58 0.41
C ASP A 285 -25.93 -3.09 1.54
N TYR A 286 -24.90 -2.33 1.92
CA TYR A 286 -24.04 -2.67 3.05
C TYR A 286 -24.83 -2.81 4.35
N ALA A 287 -25.74 -1.87 4.64
CA ALA A 287 -26.58 -1.94 5.81
C ALA A 287 -27.47 -3.20 5.81
N ASN A 288 -28.05 -3.55 4.66
CA ASN A 288 -28.88 -4.76 4.52
C ASN A 288 -28.10 -6.06 4.75
N ARG A 289 -26.82 -6.08 4.38
CA ARG A 289 -25.92 -7.24 4.57
C ARG A 289 -25.22 -7.26 5.93
N ASN A 290 -25.47 -6.25 6.78
CA ASN A 290 -24.80 -6.05 8.06
C ASN A 290 -23.25 -6.02 7.92
N VAL A 291 -22.77 -5.39 6.86
CA VAL A 291 -21.35 -5.12 6.64
C VAL A 291 -21.10 -3.61 6.64
N ASP A 292 -19.87 -3.25 6.90
CA ASP A 292 -19.43 -1.85 6.89
C ASP A 292 -18.35 -1.67 5.82
N SER A 293 -18.26 -0.46 5.28
CA SER A 293 -17.28 -0.07 4.28
C SER A 293 -16.18 0.75 4.92
N GLY A 294 -14.94 0.42 4.58
CA GLY A 294 -13.78 1.19 5.03
C GLY A 294 -13.75 2.61 4.49
N ILE A 295 -14.28 2.80 3.28
CA ILE A 295 -14.49 4.10 2.66
C ILE A 295 -15.99 4.28 2.42
N ASP A 296 -16.57 5.32 3.03
CA ASP A 296 -17.97 5.65 2.78
C ASP A 296 -18.23 5.88 1.28
N PRO A 297 -19.14 5.13 0.63
CA PRO A 297 -19.33 5.20 -0.82
C PRO A 297 -19.78 6.58 -1.33
N VAL A 298 -20.50 7.34 -0.51
CA VAL A 298 -20.93 8.71 -0.87
C VAL A 298 -19.77 9.69 -0.80
N GLY A 299 -18.94 9.56 0.24
CA GLY A 299 -17.72 10.36 0.41
C GLY A 299 -16.64 10.01 -0.61
N LEU A 300 -16.56 8.75 -1.05
CA LEU A 300 -15.63 8.32 -2.09
C LEU A 300 -15.85 9.11 -3.40
N ALA A 301 -17.10 9.42 -3.75
CA ALA A 301 -17.42 10.22 -4.93
C ALA A 301 -16.78 11.62 -4.89
N GLU A 302 -16.59 12.19 -3.70
CA GLU A 302 -15.92 13.48 -3.52
C GLU A 302 -14.41 13.35 -3.78
N ILE A 303 -13.79 12.28 -3.29
CA ILE A 303 -12.38 11.97 -3.51
C ILE A 303 -12.12 11.69 -4.99
N MET A 304 -12.96 10.92 -5.65
CA MET A 304 -12.79 10.57 -7.07
C MET A 304 -12.99 11.76 -8.02
N ASP A 305 -13.74 12.80 -7.63
CA ASP A 305 -13.99 13.99 -8.46
C ASP A 305 -12.82 15.00 -8.41
N MET A 306 -11.86 14.81 -7.52
CA MET A 306 -10.66 15.62 -7.41
C MET A 306 -9.45 14.94 -8.06
N ASN A 307 -8.44 15.74 -8.43
CA ASN A 307 -7.14 15.23 -8.84
C ASN A 307 -6.30 14.91 -7.59
N LEU A 308 -6.38 13.67 -7.14
CA LEU A 308 -5.53 13.18 -6.05
C LEU A 308 -4.13 12.86 -6.60
N PHE A 309 -3.39 13.93 -6.90
CA PHE A 309 -2.03 13.88 -7.43
C PHE A 309 -1.02 14.10 -6.31
N ILE A 310 0.01 13.29 -6.29
CA ILE A 310 1.10 13.33 -5.31
C ILE A 310 2.38 13.73 -6.03
N PRO A 311 3.21 14.66 -5.49
CA PRO A 311 4.52 14.95 -6.04
C PRO A 311 5.39 13.70 -6.22
N THR A 312 6.21 13.68 -7.25
CA THR A 312 7.05 12.50 -7.57
C THR A 312 8.41 12.52 -6.87
N ASP A 313 8.64 13.48 -5.99
CA ASP A 313 9.97 13.73 -5.41
C ASP A 313 10.39 12.62 -4.45
N ASP A 314 9.47 12.12 -3.63
CA ASP A 314 9.75 10.99 -2.73
C ASP A 314 10.11 9.72 -3.52
N CYS A 315 9.41 9.43 -4.65
CA CYS A 315 9.78 8.32 -5.51
C CYS A 315 11.21 8.46 -6.07
N LYS A 316 11.59 9.66 -6.51
CA LYS A 316 12.94 9.93 -7.00
C LYS A 316 13.98 9.78 -5.89
N GLU A 317 13.69 10.34 -4.71
CA GLU A 317 14.56 10.23 -3.52
C GLU A 317 14.79 8.77 -3.12
N LEU A 318 13.76 7.92 -3.22
CA LEU A 318 13.81 6.51 -2.92
C LEU A 318 14.38 5.65 -4.07
N GLY A 319 14.77 6.27 -5.19
CA GLY A 319 15.40 5.58 -6.31
C GLY A 319 14.44 4.80 -7.20
N CYS A 320 13.16 5.19 -7.23
CA CYS A 320 12.22 4.61 -8.18
C CYS A 320 12.59 4.99 -9.62
N THR A 321 12.61 3.99 -10.49
CA THR A 321 12.94 4.17 -11.90
C THR A 321 11.67 4.23 -12.76
N PRO A 322 11.68 4.97 -13.90
CA PRO A 322 10.54 5.00 -14.81
C PRO A 322 10.16 3.60 -15.31
N ASP A 323 8.86 3.41 -15.56
CA ASP A 323 8.29 2.21 -16.15
C ASP A 323 7.37 2.60 -17.29
N ASP A 324 7.24 1.76 -18.30
CA ASP A 324 6.30 1.99 -19.41
C ASP A 324 4.92 1.48 -19.01
N ILE A 325 3.98 2.41 -18.81
CA ILE A 325 2.59 2.10 -18.46
C ILE A 325 1.59 2.61 -19.50
N GLU A 326 2.04 3.12 -20.67
CA GLU A 326 1.18 3.67 -21.73
C GLU A 326 0.89 2.68 -22.86
#